data_0e80314a0616516065f37c84420e7c49
#
_entry.id   0e80314a0616516065f37c84420e7c49
#
_cell.length_a   1.000
_cell.length_b   1.000
_cell.length_c   1.000
_cell.angle_alpha   90.00
_cell.angle_beta   90.00
_cell.angle_gamma   90.00
#
_symmetry.space_group_name_H-M   'P 1'
#
loop_
_entity.id
_entity.type
_entity.pdbx_description
1 polymer ?
#
loop_
_entity_poly.entity_id
_entity_poly.type
_entity_poly.pdbx_seq_one_letter_code
_entity_poly.pdbx_strand_id
1 'polypeptide(L)' 'VNAWECVQVNHHNDIGKTIEXWERKGWRLHTYSCAQLRGSEINHYLLFERKT' A
#
# COMPACT_ATOMS: atom_id res chain seq x y z
N VAL A 1 -9.52 -18.37 -4.04
CA VAL A 1 -8.97 -17.59 -2.93
C VAL A 1 -8.15 -16.44 -3.45
N ASN A 2 -7.98 -15.46 -2.62
CA ASN A 2 -7.18 -14.29 -2.97
C ASN A 2 -5.85 -14.30 -2.23
N ALA A 3 -4.85 -13.77 -2.89
CA ALA A 3 -3.57 -13.52 -2.23
C ALA A 3 -3.55 -12.08 -1.74
N TRP A 4 -2.86 -11.83 -0.64
CA TRP A 4 -2.84 -10.52 -0.01
C TRP A 4 -1.41 -10.10 0.26
N GLU A 5 -1.15 -8.80 0.11
CA GLU A 5 0.13 -8.21 0.47
C GLU A 5 -0.10 -6.89 1.16
N CYS A 6 0.62 -6.65 2.24
CA CYS A 6 0.57 -5.37 2.93
C CYS A 6 1.91 -4.67 2.73
N VAL A 7 1.85 -3.45 2.24
CA VAL A 7 3.06 -2.69 1.91
C VAL A 7 3.07 -1.42 2.74
N GLN A 8 4.20 -1.14 3.36
CA GLN A 8 4.38 0.08 4.15
C GLN A 8 5.12 1.12 3.32
N VAL A 9 4.57 2.34 3.30
CA VAL A 9 5.18 3.46 2.59
C VAL A 9 5.32 4.61 3.58
N ASN A 10 6.51 5.20 3.63
CA ASN A 10 6.79 6.25 4.60
C ASN A 10 6.49 7.65 4.11
N HIS A 11 6.38 7.85 2.82
CA HIS A 11 6.21 9.19 2.27
C HIS A 11 5.04 9.20 1.31
N HIS A 12 4.17 10.21 1.45
CA HIS A 12 2.95 10.22 0.66
C HIS A 12 3.24 10.35 -0.84
N ASN A 13 4.37 10.95 -1.21
CA ASN A 13 4.71 11.06 -2.63
C ASN A 13 4.97 9.72 -3.28
N ASP A 14 5.27 8.69 -2.48
CA ASP A 14 5.55 7.36 -3.01
C ASP A 14 4.31 6.48 -3.11
N ILE A 15 3.16 6.95 -2.60
CA ILE A 15 1.98 6.09 -2.57
C ILE A 15 1.51 5.77 -3.97
N GLY A 16 1.38 6.78 -4.81
CA GLY A 16 0.91 6.54 -6.17
C GLY A 16 1.84 5.63 -6.96
N LYS A 17 3.16 5.85 -6.80
CA LYS A 17 4.12 5.01 -7.50
C LYS A 17 4.05 3.57 -7.03
N THR A 18 3.86 3.38 -5.73
CA THR A 18 3.75 2.04 -5.18
C THR A 18 2.50 1.35 -5.71
N ILE A 19 1.39 2.05 -5.76
CA ILE A 19 0.15 1.47 -6.26
C ILE A 19 0.32 1.06 -7.72
N GLU A 20 0.93 1.91 -8.52
CA GLU A 20 1.14 1.57 -9.91
C GLU A 20 1.98 0.33 -10.12
N UNK A 21 2.81 0.18 -9.30
CA UNK A 21 3.61 -0.77 -9.39
C UNK A 21 3.03 -1.98 -9.13
N TRP A 22 2.43 -2.06 -8.22
CA TRP A 22 1.74 -3.28 -7.85
C TRP A 22 0.64 -3.62 -8.84
N GLU A 23 -0.03 -2.61 -9.37
CA GLU A 23 -1.05 -2.90 -10.38
C GLU A 23 -0.46 -3.53 -11.63
N ARG A 24 0.75 -3.12 -12.01
CA ARG A 24 1.41 -3.74 -13.15
C ARG A 24 1.71 -5.21 -12.91
N LYS A 25 1.87 -5.60 -11.64
CA LYS A 25 2.14 -7.00 -11.30
C LYS A 25 0.86 -7.81 -11.16
N GLY A 26 -0.29 -7.21 -11.40
CA GLY A 26 -1.55 -7.90 -11.30
C GLY A 26 -2.24 -7.78 -9.95
N TRP A 27 -1.75 -6.91 -9.09
CA TRP A 27 -2.36 -6.67 -7.78
C TRP A 27 -3.30 -5.48 -7.85
N ARG A 28 -4.25 -5.45 -6.95
CA ARG A 28 -5.19 -4.35 -6.87
C ARG A 28 -5.22 -3.83 -5.43
N LEU A 29 -5.26 -2.51 -5.30
CA LEU A 29 -5.34 -1.90 -3.98
C LEU A 29 -6.72 -2.18 -3.39
N HIS A 30 -6.73 -2.81 -2.22
CA HIS A 30 -7.98 -3.10 -1.53
C HIS A 30 -8.28 -2.05 -0.47
N THR A 31 -7.28 -1.70 0.34
CA THR A 31 -7.52 -0.81 1.46
C THR A 31 -6.27 0.04 1.68
N TYR A 32 -6.50 1.27 2.09
CA TYR A 32 -5.44 2.19 2.48
C TYR A 32 -5.69 2.64 3.90
N SER A 33 -4.63 2.70 4.68
CA SER A 33 -4.69 3.19 6.05
C SER A 33 -3.40 3.93 6.36
N CYS A 34 -3.47 4.87 7.28
CA CYS A 34 -2.28 5.55 7.72
C CYS A 34 -2.30 5.68 9.23
N ALA A 35 -1.10 5.76 9.80
CA ALA A 35 -0.96 5.92 11.23
C ALA A 35 0.17 6.90 11.49
N GLN A 36 -0.06 7.83 12.39
CA GLN A 36 0.95 8.78 12.79
C GLN A 36 1.77 8.18 13.92
N LEU A 37 3.08 8.16 13.71
CA LEU A 37 4.00 7.73 14.74
C LEU A 37 4.42 8.95 15.54
N ARG A 38 5.61 8.90 16.09
CA ARG A 38 6.11 10.00 16.88
C ARG A 38 6.45 11.18 16.00
N GLY A 39 6.16 12.37 16.50
CA GLY A 39 6.50 13.59 15.79
C GLY A 39 5.69 13.71 14.52
N SER A 40 6.39 14.04 13.44
CA SER A 40 5.74 14.27 12.16
C SER A 40 5.77 13.04 11.25
N GLU A 41 6.25 11.91 11.75
CA GLU A 41 6.33 10.71 10.91
C GLU A 41 4.96 10.09 10.76
N ILE A 42 4.61 9.79 9.51
CA ILE A 42 3.37 9.13 9.18
C ILE A 42 3.69 7.93 8.32
N ASN A 43 3.21 6.77 8.73
CA ASN A 43 3.34 5.56 7.94
C ASN A 43 2.05 5.26 7.23
N HIS A 44 2.17 4.93 5.97
CA HIS A 44 1.03 4.58 5.13
C HIS A 44 1.06 3.10 4.85
N TYR A 45 -0.09 2.46 4.99
CA TYR A 45 -0.19 1.02 4.77
C TYR A 45 -1.16 0.77 3.63
N LEU A 46 -0.70 0.00 2.67
CA LEU A 46 -1.49 -0.34 1.49
C LEU A 46 -1.70 -1.84 1.47
N LEU A 47 -2.96 -2.23 1.45
CA LEU A 47 -3.30 -3.66 1.38
C LEU A 47 -3.73 -3.98 -0.05
N PHE A 48 -2.98 -4.88 -0.66
CA PHE A 48 -3.24 -5.29 -2.03
C PHE A 48 -3.81 -6.69 -2.07
N GLU A 49 -4.62 -6.95 -3.05
CA GLU A 49 -5.18 -8.27 -3.28
C GLU A 49 -4.97 -8.69 -4.72
N ARG A 50 -4.90 -9.99 -4.92
CA ARG A 50 -4.81 -10.56 -6.25
C ARG A 50 -5.61 -11.84 -6.27
N LYS A 51 -6.44 -11.98 -7.29
CA LYS A 51 -7.17 -13.22 -7.48
C LYS A 51 -6.24 -14.31 -7.97
N THR A 52 -6.36 -15.47 -7.35
CA THR A 52 -5.54 -16.61 -7.72
C THR A 52 -6.37 -17.72 -8.30
#